data_5e88c13c9148e8aa32e7461b106cbe4d
#
_entry.id   5e88c13c9148e8aa32e7461b106cbe4d
#
_cell.length_a   1.000
_cell.length_b   1.000
_cell.length_c   1.000
_cell.angle_alpha   90.00
_cell.angle_beta   90.00
_cell.angle_gamma   90.00
#
_symmetry.space_group_name_H-M   'P 1'
#
loop_
_entity.id
_entity.type
_entity.pdbx_description
1 polymer ?
#
loop_
_entity_poly.entity_id
_entity_poly.type
_entity_poly.pdbx_seq_one_letter_code
_entity_poly.pdbx_strand_id
1 'polypeptide(L)'
;MNYKRFYDRISAPLRSYAKVLEGLNKLITRTFYLLFPIFLIWVWLRNGWFVLSTMVLIMGGGFFLLSLGRSLYNRPRPYQTWAIQPLIKKDSLGKSFPSRHVFSATVIAMLALTLNPWLGGAMLFLAGALALLRVLGGVHYPSDVLAGYAIGLLVALLLYL
;
A
#
# COMPACT_ATOMS: atom_id res chain seq x y z
N MET A 1 1.26 25.79 2.18
CA MET A 1 2.40 25.18 2.88
C MET A 1 3.36 24.60 1.82
N ASN A 2 4.64 24.94 1.84
CA ASN A 2 5.60 24.41 0.86
C ASN A 2 5.94 22.96 1.24
N TYR A 3 5.59 21.99 0.37
CA TYR A 3 5.81 20.56 0.62
C TYR A 3 7.28 20.23 0.92
N LYS A 4 8.23 20.92 0.26
CA LYS A 4 9.66 20.74 0.52
C LYS A 4 10.00 20.99 1.98
N ARG A 5 9.54 22.12 2.56
CA ARG A 5 9.78 22.45 3.98
C ARG A 5 9.16 21.42 4.93
N PHE A 6 7.96 20.95 4.60
CA PHE A 6 7.30 19.87 5.35
C PHE A 6 8.15 18.60 5.32
N TYR A 7 8.55 18.16 4.12
CA TYR A 7 9.34 16.95 3.95
C TYR A 7 10.71 17.06 4.62
N ASP A 8 11.44 18.17 4.42
CA ASP A 8 12.75 18.39 5.04
C ASP A 8 12.66 18.29 6.58
N ARG A 9 11.58 18.83 7.19
CA ARG A 9 11.36 18.76 8.64
C ARG A 9 11.16 17.31 9.13
N ILE A 10 10.33 16.51 8.47
CA ILE A 10 10.04 15.14 8.90
C ILE A 10 11.18 14.16 8.55
N SER A 11 11.93 14.42 7.49
CA SER A 11 13.00 13.54 7.02
C SER A 11 14.36 13.83 7.69
N ALA A 12 14.61 15.06 8.15
CA ALA A 12 15.89 15.45 8.74
C ALA A 12 16.37 14.50 9.86
N PRO A 13 15.56 14.18 10.90
CA PRO A 13 16.00 13.28 11.98
C PRO A 13 16.16 11.82 11.52
N LEU A 14 15.63 11.45 10.36
CA LEU A 14 15.59 10.09 9.86
C LEU A 14 16.68 9.77 8.82
N ARG A 15 17.48 10.78 8.40
CA ARG A 15 18.50 10.61 7.36
C ARG A 15 19.54 9.57 7.72
N SER A 16 19.97 9.52 8.97
CA SER A 16 20.91 8.50 9.48
C SER A 16 20.34 7.10 9.46
N TYR A 17 19.00 6.96 9.47
CA TYR A 17 18.28 5.69 9.47
C TYR A 17 17.70 5.31 8.08
N ALA A 18 18.12 5.98 7.00
CA ALA A 18 17.59 5.75 5.66
C ALA A 18 17.65 4.27 5.23
N LYS A 19 18.76 3.56 5.53
CA LYS A 19 18.90 2.12 5.26
C LYS A 19 17.89 1.27 6.04
N VAL A 20 17.61 1.64 7.28
CA VAL A 20 16.61 0.94 8.13
C VAL A 20 15.22 1.16 7.57
N LEU A 21 14.86 2.41 7.22
CA LEU A 21 13.58 2.73 6.60
C LEU A 21 13.37 1.97 5.28
N GLU A 22 14.40 1.90 4.45
CA GLU A 22 14.35 1.14 3.21
C GLU A 22 14.21 -0.37 3.48
N GLY A 23 14.93 -0.90 4.46
CA GLY A 23 14.83 -2.30 4.90
C GLY A 23 13.43 -2.64 5.38
N LEU A 24 12.84 -1.82 6.27
CA LEU A 24 11.48 -1.99 6.76
C LEU A 24 10.44 -1.90 5.64
N ASN A 25 10.56 -0.92 4.74
CA ASN A 25 9.67 -0.81 3.59
C ASN A 25 9.71 -2.06 2.71
N LYS A 26 10.90 -2.60 2.43
CA LYS A 26 11.06 -3.84 1.67
C LYS A 26 10.52 -5.05 2.42
N LEU A 27 10.80 -5.16 3.73
CA LEU A 27 10.36 -6.27 4.56
C LEU A 27 8.83 -6.33 4.58
N ILE A 28 8.17 -5.24 4.97
CA ILE A 28 6.70 -5.19 5.03
C ILE A 28 6.08 -5.49 3.66
N THR A 29 6.59 -4.88 2.59
CA THR A 29 6.10 -5.14 1.23
C THR A 29 6.23 -6.62 0.85
N ARG A 30 7.38 -7.25 1.13
CA ARG A 30 7.61 -8.68 0.84
C ARG A 30 6.71 -9.57 1.68
N THR A 31 6.47 -9.24 2.95
CA THR A 31 5.55 -9.99 3.81
C THR A 31 4.16 -10.07 3.18
N PHE A 32 3.61 -8.94 2.69
CA PHE A 32 2.33 -8.96 1.99
C PHE A 32 2.35 -9.81 0.72
N TYR A 33 3.40 -9.72 -0.09
CA TYR A 33 3.53 -10.53 -1.31
C TYR A 33 3.62 -12.02 -1.04
N LEU A 34 4.29 -12.42 0.03
CA LEU A 34 4.44 -13.84 0.41
C LEU A 34 3.15 -14.41 1.05
N LEU A 35 2.48 -13.61 1.90
CA LEU A 35 1.26 -14.05 2.57
C LEU A 35 0.05 -14.12 1.62
N PHE A 36 0.01 -13.29 0.59
CA PHE A 36 -1.12 -13.23 -0.32
C PHE A 36 -1.48 -14.58 -0.96
N PRO A 37 -0.55 -15.29 -1.65
CA PRO A 37 -0.86 -16.61 -2.21
C PRO A 37 -1.22 -17.65 -1.15
N ILE A 38 -0.63 -17.57 0.05
CA ILE A 38 -0.96 -18.48 1.16
C ILE A 38 -2.43 -18.29 1.57
N PHE A 39 -2.89 -17.04 1.68
CA PHE A 39 -4.28 -16.74 2.00
C PHE A 39 -5.24 -17.20 0.90
N LEU A 40 -4.87 -17.05 -0.37
CA LEU A 40 -5.69 -17.55 -1.48
C LEU A 40 -5.81 -19.08 -1.44
N ILE A 41 -4.73 -19.79 -1.18
CA ILE A 41 -4.75 -21.25 -1.02
C ILE A 41 -5.62 -21.63 0.18
N TRP A 42 -5.52 -20.92 1.30
CA TRP A 42 -6.36 -21.19 2.48
C TRP A 42 -7.85 -20.97 2.18
N VAL A 43 -8.21 -19.86 1.52
CA VAL A 43 -9.59 -19.61 1.08
C VAL A 43 -10.09 -20.74 0.18
N TRP A 44 -9.30 -21.17 -0.79
CA TRP A 44 -9.66 -22.26 -1.68
C TRP A 44 -9.96 -23.56 -0.92
N LEU A 45 -9.07 -23.97 -0.03
CA LEU A 45 -9.20 -25.21 0.73
C LEU A 45 -10.38 -25.19 1.71
N ARG A 46 -10.75 -24.02 2.24
CA ARG A 46 -11.84 -23.87 3.20
C ARG A 46 -13.20 -23.62 2.57
N ASN A 47 -13.25 -22.82 1.52
CA ASN A 47 -14.48 -22.25 0.97
C ASN A 47 -14.72 -22.68 -0.50
N GLY A 48 -13.77 -23.37 -1.11
CA GLY A 48 -13.89 -23.87 -2.47
C GLY A 48 -13.61 -22.82 -3.56
N TRP A 49 -13.71 -23.28 -4.81
CA TRP A 49 -13.32 -22.50 -5.98
C TRP A 49 -14.21 -21.27 -6.23
N PHE A 50 -15.50 -21.36 -5.98
CA PHE A 50 -16.44 -20.28 -6.23
C PHE A 50 -16.12 -19.04 -5.38
N VAL A 51 -15.92 -19.22 -4.07
CA VAL A 51 -15.56 -18.13 -3.15
C VAL A 51 -14.20 -17.55 -3.51
N LEU A 52 -13.20 -18.40 -3.79
CA LEU A 52 -11.88 -17.93 -4.22
C LEU A 52 -11.98 -17.06 -5.47
N SER A 53 -12.68 -17.52 -6.52
CA SER A 53 -12.80 -16.77 -7.78
C SER A 53 -13.48 -15.42 -7.57
N THR A 54 -14.52 -15.36 -6.75
CA THR A 54 -15.20 -14.10 -6.40
C THR A 54 -14.24 -13.14 -5.70
N MET A 55 -13.49 -13.61 -4.69
CA MET A 55 -12.51 -12.79 -3.99
C MET A 55 -11.39 -12.29 -4.91
N VAL A 56 -10.88 -13.15 -5.79
CA VAL A 56 -9.85 -12.77 -6.77
C VAL A 56 -10.38 -11.73 -7.76
N LEU A 57 -11.64 -11.85 -8.20
CA LEU A 57 -12.27 -10.88 -9.09
C LEU A 57 -12.44 -9.52 -8.40
N ILE A 58 -12.90 -9.48 -7.15
CA ILE A 58 -13.04 -8.24 -6.37
C ILE A 58 -11.68 -7.56 -6.20
N MET A 59 -10.69 -8.29 -5.69
CA MET A 59 -9.36 -7.76 -5.40
C MET A 59 -8.61 -7.36 -6.68
N GLY A 60 -8.64 -8.22 -7.70
CA GLY A 60 -8.01 -7.99 -8.99
C GLY A 60 -8.68 -6.87 -9.78
N GLY A 61 -10.02 -6.84 -9.79
CA GLY A 61 -10.80 -5.75 -10.40
C GLY A 61 -10.52 -4.41 -9.74
N GLY A 62 -10.53 -4.36 -8.41
CA GLY A 62 -10.16 -3.16 -7.65
C GLY A 62 -8.73 -2.68 -7.96
N PHE A 63 -7.76 -3.60 -8.03
CA PHE A 63 -6.39 -3.28 -8.41
C PHE A 63 -6.29 -2.78 -9.85
N PHE A 64 -7.01 -3.39 -10.78
CA PHE A 64 -7.06 -2.97 -12.18
C PHE A 64 -7.63 -1.56 -12.32
N LEU A 65 -8.81 -1.31 -11.73
CA LEU A 65 -9.46 0.01 -11.77
C LEU A 65 -8.60 1.11 -11.13
N LEU A 66 -8.00 0.82 -9.98
CA LEU A 66 -7.06 1.74 -9.34
C LEU A 66 -5.85 2.01 -10.24
N SER A 67 -5.29 0.98 -10.88
CA SER A 67 -4.13 1.11 -11.77
C SER A 67 -4.47 1.92 -13.04
N LEU A 68 -5.68 1.75 -13.58
CA LEU A 68 -6.19 2.54 -14.69
C LEU A 68 -6.34 4.03 -14.29
N GLY A 69 -7.02 4.31 -13.18
CA GLY A 69 -7.17 5.68 -12.65
C GLY A 69 -5.83 6.37 -12.40
N ARG A 70 -4.85 5.63 -11.86
CA ARG A 70 -3.46 6.12 -11.70
C ARG A 70 -2.80 6.48 -13.04
N SER A 71 -3.06 5.70 -14.07
CA SER A 71 -2.50 5.94 -15.42
C SER A 71 -3.12 7.17 -16.06
N LEU A 72 -4.41 7.35 -15.89
CA LEU A 72 -5.16 8.50 -16.43
C LEU A 72 -4.80 9.81 -15.70
N TYR A 73 -4.78 9.80 -14.36
CA TYR A 73 -4.46 10.99 -13.56
C TYR A 73 -2.98 11.34 -13.57
N ASN A 74 -2.11 10.36 -13.71
CA ASN A 74 -0.65 10.44 -13.83
C ASN A 74 0.05 11.50 -12.95
N ARG A 75 -0.36 11.62 -11.70
CA ARG A 75 0.20 12.60 -10.74
C ARG A 75 1.72 12.41 -10.58
N PRO A 76 2.53 13.49 -10.70
CA PRO A 76 3.97 13.39 -10.45
C PRO A 76 4.24 13.10 -8.96
N ARG A 77 5.35 12.40 -8.69
CA ARG A 77 5.77 12.07 -7.33
C ARG A 77 6.49 13.23 -6.64
N PRO A 78 6.56 13.23 -5.29
CA PRO A 78 7.21 14.31 -4.54
C PRO A 78 8.61 14.67 -5.04
N TYR A 79 9.45 13.68 -5.31
CA TYR A 79 10.83 13.89 -5.80
C TYR A 79 10.94 14.33 -7.27
N GLN A 80 9.82 14.38 -7.99
CA GLN A 80 9.76 14.92 -9.36
C GLN A 80 9.37 16.39 -9.36
N THR A 81 8.50 16.79 -8.40
CA THR A 81 7.96 18.16 -8.32
C THR A 81 8.82 19.05 -7.43
N TRP A 82 9.46 18.46 -6.42
CA TRP A 82 10.20 19.18 -5.40
C TRP A 82 11.66 18.73 -5.36
N ALA A 83 12.58 19.68 -5.15
CA ALA A 83 14.00 19.37 -4.93
C ALA A 83 14.21 18.74 -3.54
N ILE A 84 13.79 17.48 -3.38
CA ILE A 84 13.95 16.66 -2.18
C ILE A 84 14.78 15.42 -2.47
N GLN A 85 15.44 14.90 -1.42
CA GLN A 85 16.17 13.63 -1.49
C GLN A 85 15.39 12.55 -0.76
N PRO A 86 14.77 11.58 -1.47
CA PRO A 86 14.05 10.48 -0.86
C PRO A 86 14.97 9.61 0.01
N LEU A 87 14.45 9.15 1.17
CA LEU A 87 15.18 8.25 2.09
C LEU A 87 15.08 6.78 1.68
N ILE A 88 14.13 6.43 0.82
CA ILE A 88 14.00 5.08 0.27
C ILE A 88 14.17 5.12 -1.25
N LYS A 89 14.42 3.93 -1.85
CA LYS A 89 14.61 3.81 -3.30
C LYS A 89 13.43 4.42 -4.05
N LYS A 90 13.74 5.26 -5.03
CA LYS A 90 12.76 5.88 -5.92
C LYS A 90 11.99 4.81 -6.69
N ASP A 91 10.68 5.01 -6.79
CA ASP A 91 9.81 4.21 -7.66
C ASP A 91 9.90 4.73 -9.13
N SER A 92 8.99 4.20 -9.98
CA SER A 92 8.80 4.72 -11.34
C SER A 92 8.38 6.20 -11.34
N LEU A 93 8.60 6.88 -12.46
CA LEU A 93 8.13 8.24 -12.68
C LEU A 93 6.61 8.30 -12.80
N GLY A 94 6.02 9.40 -12.35
CA GLY A 94 4.56 9.61 -12.37
C GLY A 94 3.76 8.63 -11.53
N LYS A 95 2.46 8.60 -11.78
CA LYS A 95 1.48 7.67 -11.20
C LYS A 95 1.57 7.59 -9.66
N SER A 96 1.71 8.77 -9.00
CA SER A 96 1.83 8.84 -7.55
C SER A 96 0.52 8.49 -6.84
N PHE A 97 -0.61 8.98 -7.34
CA PHE A 97 -1.92 8.89 -6.69
C PHE A 97 -2.87 7.89 -7.38
N PRO A 98 -3.61 7.10 -6.59
CA PRO A 98 -3.36 6.73 -5.19
C PRO A 98 -2.20 5.73 -5.06
N SER A 99 -1.71 5.47 -3.82
CA SER A 99 -0.59 4.55 -3.57
C SER A 99 -1.01 3.10 -3.78
N ARG A 100 -0.46 2.46 -4.81
CA ARG A 100 -0.74 1.06 -5.16
C ARG A 100 -0.23 0.06 -4.11
N HIS A 101 0.94 0.31 -3.51
CA HIS A 101 1.49 -0.55 -2.45
C HIS A 101 0.60 -0.55 -1.21
N VAL A 102 0.13 0.63 -0.80
CA VAL A 102 -0.75 0.76 0.36
C VAL A 102 -2.11 0.14 0.08
N PHE A 103 -2.70 0.41 -1.10
CA PHE A 103 -3.94 -0.23 -1.54
C PHE A 103 -3.85 -1.76 -1.45
N SER A 104 -2.84 -2.37 -2.09
CA SER A 104 -2.67 -3.83 -2.09
C SER A 104 -2.47 -4.38 -0.68
N ALA A 105 -1.63 -3.71 0.15
CA ALA A 105 -1.42 -4.13 1.53
C ALA A 105 -2.74 -4.11 2.33
N THR A 106 -3.56 -3.06 2.16
CA THR A 106 -4.86 -2.93 2.84
C THR A 106 -5.84 -4.01 2.40
N VAL A 107 -5.97 -4.26 1.09
CA VAL A 107 -6.88 -5.30 0.57
C VAL A 107 -6.45 -6.69 1.07
N ILE A 108 -5.15 -7.00 1.07
CA ILE A 108 -4.63 -8.28 1.59
C ILE A 108 -4.86 -8.40 3.10
N ALA A 109 -4.69 -7.31 3.85
CA ALA A 109 -4.96 -7.29 5.30
C ALA A 109 -6.45 -7.54 5.59
N MET A 110 -7.35 -6.97 4.80
CA MET A 110 -8.79 -7.21 4.90
C MET A 110 -9.16 -8.65 4.52
N LEU A 111 -8.50 -9.26 3.54
CA LEU A 111 -8.65 -10.69 3.28
C LEU A 111 -8.21 -11.52 4.50
N ALA A 112 -7.05 -11.20 5.10
CA ALA A 112 -6.61 -11.86 6.32
C ALA A 112 -7.61 -11.70 7.48
N LEU A 113 -8.33 -10.57 7.54
CA LEU A 113 -9.35 -10.30 8.56
C LEU A 113 -10.55 -11.27 8.43
N THR A 114 -10.91 -11.70 7.20
CA THR A 114 -11.96 -12.73 7.00
C THR A 114 -11.52 -14.11 7.50
N LEU A 115 -10.21 -14.36 7.56
CA LEU A 115 -9.64 -15.63 7.99
C LEU A 115 -9.39 -15.67 9.51
N ASN A 116 -8.83 -14.60 10.03
CA ASN A 116 -8.54 -14.44 11.46
C ASN A 116 -8.50 -12.94 11.85
N PRO A 117 -9.36 -12.47 12.78
CA PRO A 117 -9.46 -11.06 13.16
C PRO A 117 -8.15 -10.47 13.70
N TRP A 118 -7.41 -11.24 14.52
CA TRP A 118 -6.15 -10.76 15.10
C TRP A 118 -5.05 -10.60 14.04
N LEU A 119 -4.94 -11.57 13.14
CA LEU A 119 -4.00 -11.53 12.03
C LEU A 119 -4.33 -10.35 11.09
N GLY A 120 -5.59 -10.22 10.71
CA GLY A 120 -6.05 -9.12 9.85
C GLY A 120 -5.82 -7.75 10.49
N GLY A 121 -6.13 -7.61 11.79
CA GLY A 121 -5.86 -6.38 12.54
C GLY A 121 -4.38 -6.02 12.57
N ALA A 122 -3.50 -7.00 12.85
CA ALA A 122 -2.05 -6.79 12.80
C ALA A 122 -1.56 -6.39 11.39
N MET A 123 -2.12 -7.00 10.35
CA MET A 123 -1.77 -6.67 8.96
C MET A 123 -2.30 -5.29 8.55
N LEU A 124 -3.49 -4.87 9.02
CA LEU A 124 -3.97 -3.49 8.80
C LEU A 124 -3.03 -2.47 9.46
N PHE A 125 -2.55 -2.75 10.67
CA PHE A 125 -1.52 -1.92 11.32
C PHE A 125 -0.24 -1.85 10.47
N LEU A 126 0.24 -2.99 9.94
CA LEU A 126 1.42 -3.03 9.06
C LEU A 126 1.17 -2.27 7.74
N ALA A 127 -0.05 -2.31 7.18
CA ALA A 127 -0.40 -1.51 6.01
C ALA A 127 -0.36 -0.01 6.31
N GLY A 128 -0.80 0.41 7.50
CA GLY A 128 -0.64 1.78 8.00
C GLY A 128 0.83 2.17 8.19
N ALA A 129 1.64 1.28 8.77
CA ALA A 129 3.08 1.48 8.89
C ALA A 129 3.77 1.62 7.52
N LEU A 130 3.38 0.79 6.54
CA LEU A 130 3.85 0.91 5.16
C LEU A 130 3.47 2.27 4.56
N ALA A 131 2.23 2.74 4.78
CA ALA A 131 1.78 4.07 4.33
C ALA A 131 2.68 5.17 4.90
N LEU A 132 2.98 5.12 6.20
CA LEU A 132 3.88 6.07 6.85
C LEU A 132 5.29 6.02 6.25
N LEU A 133 5.86 4.82 6.07
CA LEU A 133 7.18 4.64 5.46
C LEU A 133 7.26 5.21 4.04
N ARG A 134 6.18 5.12 3.25
CA ARG A 134 6.11 5.69 1.89
C ARG A 134 6.13 7.22 1.91
N VAL A 135 5.54 7.87 2.92
CA VAL A 135 5.58 9.32 3.11
C VAL A 135 6.94 9.77 3.63
N LEU A 136 7.43 9.16 4.72
CA LEU A 136 8.75 9.45 5.31
C LEU A 136 9.87 9.18 4.31
N GLY A 137 9.70 8.15 3.49
CA GLY A 137 10.62 7.81 2.41
C GLY A 137 10.62 8.80 1.23
N GLY A 138 9.66 9.74 1.17
CA GLY A 138 9.60 10.78 0.13
C GLY A 138 9.13 10.31 -1.24
N VAL A 139 8.51 9.14 -1.34
CA VAL A 139 8.07 8.56 -2.62
C VAL A 139 6.57 8.72 -2.89
N HIS A 140 5.79 9.11 -1.87
CA HIS A 140 4.38 9.43 -1.98
C HIS A 140 4.00 10.65 -1.13
N TYR A 141 2.98 11.40 -1.56
CA TYR A 141 2.34 12.40 -0.72
C TYR A 141 1.45 11.73 0.35
N PRO A 142 1.19 12.40 1.49
CA PRO A 142 0.22 11.89 2.49
C PRO A 142 -1.15 11.54 1.87
N SER A 143 -1.65 12.39 0.96
CA SER A 143 -2.91 12.15 0.25
C SER A 143 -2.92 10.87 -0.59
N ASP A 144 -1.75 10.48 -1.18
CA ASP A 144 -1.66 9.28 -2.02
C ASP A 144 -1.85 8.00 -1.20
N VAL A 145 -1.24 7.97 0.00
CA VAL A 145 -1.29 6.81 0.87
C VAL A 145 -2.63 6.72 1.60
N LEU A 146 -3.19 7.84 2.04
CA LEU A 146 -4.53 7.89 2.64
C LEU A 146 -5.59 7.42 1.65
N ALA A 147 -5.55 7.92 0.40
CA ALA A 147 -6.46 7.47 -0.64
C ALA A 147 -6.26 5.97 -0.96
N GLY A 148 -5.01 5.49 -1.06
CA GLY A 148 -4.73 4.08 -1.28
C GLY A 148 -5.29 3.20 -0.17
N TYR A 149 -5.14 3.62 1.10
CA TYR A 149 -5.67 2.91 2.26
C TYR A 149 -7.20 2.90 2.27
N ALA A 150 -7.83 4.07 2.10
CA ALA A 150 -9.29 4.20 2.10
C ALA A 150 -9.96 3.42 0.95
N ILE A 151 -9.43 3.54 -0.28
CA ILE A 151 -9.94 2.78 -1.43
C ILE A 151 -9.74 1.27 -1.20
N GLY A 152 -8.62 0.86 -0.60
CA GLY A 152 -8.37 -0.53 -0.24
C GLY A 152 -9.40 -1.07 0.74
N LEU A 153 -9.77 -0.31 1.77
CA LEU A 153 -10.84 -0.67 2.70
C LEU A 153 -12.19 -0.78 1.98
N LEU A 154 -12.57 0.20 1.17
CA LEU A 154 -13.85 0.23 0.45
C LEU A 154 -13.99 -0.97 -0.51
N VAL A 155 -12.96 -1.25 -1.31
CA VAL A 155 -12.97 -2.41 -2.20
C VAL A 155 -13.06 -3.71 -1.41
N ALA A 156 -12.34 -3.82 -0.31
CA ALA A 156 -12.31 -5.02 0.49
C ALA A 156 -13.60 -5.25 1.32
N LEU A 157 -14.42 -4.23 1.55
CA LEU A 157 -15.75 -4.41 2.15
C LEU A 157 -16.63 -5.34 1.29
N LEU A 158 -16.43 -5.37 -0.04
CA LEU A 158 -17.13 -6.30 -0.92
C LEU A 158 -16.76 -7.76 -0.67
N LEU A 159 -15.68 -8.06 0.07
CA LEU A 159 -15.32 -9.44 0.47
C LEU A 159 -16.24 -9.99 1.57
N TYR A 160 -17.05 -9.14 2.18
CA TYR A 160 -17.95 -9.49 3.29
C TYR A 160 -19.42 -9.56 2.85
N LEU A 161 -19.71 -9.30 1.57
CA LEU A 161 -21.02 -9.45 0.95
C LEU A 161 -21.19 -10.86 0.35
#